data_0a25f310e625367300d6b012dea0f64f
#
_entry.id   0a25f310e625367300d6b012dea0f64f
#
_cell.length_a   1.000
_cell.length_b   1.000
_cell.length_c   1.000
_cell.angle_alpha   90.00
_cell.angle_beta   90.00
_cell.angle_gamma   90.00
#
_symmetry.space_group_name_H-M   'P 1'
#
loop_
_entity.id
_entity.type
_entity.pdbx_description
1 polymer ?
#
loop_
_entity_poly.entity_id
_entity_poly.type
_entity_poly.pdbx_seq_one_letter_code
_entity_poly.pdbx_strand_id
1 'polypeptide(L)'
;MAADTLSASILEQDDPQLIQEGAPAYLLLLDGFISRNPEDTALLAAGAQLYALYGSRFAADEQRAIELTTKARRYGRAALCLEHEWACSLELGGYETYVEQLSRVTRRDIDLLYAYAVSWLSYLDATSDDWTAVAELPWVEAALQRVLALDDTYANGAVHGYLGTLNALRPPALGGMPEVSQAHFERAIELSEGRDLGVKVEYARRYARLMFDQELHDRLLTEVLEAPADAPGLTLFNALAKEDARRLLATSEEYF
;
A
#
# COMPACT_ATOMS: atom_id res chain seq x y z
N MET A 1 -2.87 0.66 -22.29
CA MET A 1 -1.62 0.96 -23.07
C MET A 1 -0.94 2.26 -22.64
N ALA A 2 -1.51 3.47 -22.81
CA ALA A 2 -0.80 4.69 -22.40
C ALA A 2 -0.65 4.86 -20.88
N ALA A 3 -1.69 4.55 -20.11
CA ALA A 3 -1.67 4.61 -18.65
C ALA A 3 -0.71 3.58 -18.05
N ASP A 4 -0.70 2.35 -18.57
CA ASP A 4 0.20 1.29 -18.09
C ASP A 4 1.67 1.61 -18.37
N THR A 5 1.96 2.15 -19.58
CA THR A 5 3.32 2.57 -19.96
C THR A 5 3.82 3.69 -19.05
N LEU A 6 2.92 4.62 -18.70
CA LEU A 6 3.26 5.73 -17.83
C LEU A 6 3.49 5.30 -16.39
N SER A 7 2.60 4.45 -15.86
CA SER A 7 2.78 3.88 -14.52
C SER A 7 4.09 3.10 -14.42
N ALA A 8 4.40 2.27 -15.41
CA ALA A 8 5.67 1.57 -15.48
C ALA A 8 6.87 2.53 -15.50
N SER A 9 6.80 3.60 -16.32
CA SER A 9 7.88 4.60 -16.39
C SER A 9 8.11 5.33 -15.06
N ILE A 10 7.06 5.58 -14.29
CA ILE A 10 7.16 6.18 -12.95
C ILE A 10 7.85 5.20 -11.98
N LEU A 11 7.46 3.94 -12.00
CA LEU A 11 7.99 2.94 -11.08
C LEU A 11 9.46 2.57 -11.34
N GLU A 12 9.94 2.78 -12.57
CA GLU A 12 11.35 2.54 -12.95
C GLU A 12 12.27 3.75 -12.71
N GLN A 13 11.77 4.86 -12.16
CA GLN A 13 12.61 6.02 -11.85
C GLN A 13 13.37 5.82 -10.54
N ASP A 14 14.64 6.18 -10.53
CA ASP A 14 15.51 6.20 -9.35
C ASP A 14 15.64 7.60 -8.71
N ASP A 15 14.96 8.60 -9.29
CA ASP A 15 14.91 9.98 -8.82
C ASP A 15 13.52 10.33 -8.24
N PRO A 16 13.30 10.17 -6.92
CA PRO A 16 12.05 10.53 -6.27
C PRO A 16 11.66 12.00 -6.43
N GLN A 17 12.65 12.92 -6.53
CA GLN A 17 12.37 14.34 -6.71
C GLN A 17 11.75 14.61 -8.09
N LEU A 18 12.26 13.97 -9.14
CA LEU A 18 11.68 14.08 -10.48
C LEU A 18 10.21 13.63 -10.48
N ILE A 19 9.90 12.55 -9.75
CA ILE A 19 8.51 12.08 -9.61
C ILE A 19 7.67 13.07 -8.81
N GLN A 20 8.18 13.58 -7.70
CA GLN A 20 7.48 14.59 -6.90
C GLN A 20 7.07 15.82 -7.72
N GLU A 21 7.97 16.30 -8.58
CA GLU A 21 7.75 17.50 -9.40
C GLU A 21 6.91 17.21 -10.65
N GLY A 22 7.09 16.04 -11.28
CA GLY A 22 6.47 15.69 -12.55
C GLY A 22 5.11 14.99 -12.46
N ALA A 23 4.91 14.12 -11.48
CA ALA A 23 3.70 13.30 -11.37
C ALA A 23 2.38 14.09 -11.28
N PRO A 24 2.31 15.32 -10.70
CA PRO A 24 1.07 16.09 -10.70
C PRO A 24 0.46 16.31 -12.08
N ALA A 25 1.29 16.53 -13.11
CA ALA A 25 0.80 16.70 -14.49
C ALA A 25 0.14 15.40 -15.00
N TYR A 26 0.70 14.25 -14.66
CA TYR A 26 0.14 12.95 -15.05
C TYR A 26 -1.15 12.61 -14.29
N LEU A 27 -1.25 12.99 -13.02
CA LEU A 27 -2.49 12.83 -12.25
C LEU A 27 -3.63 13.64 -12.91
N LEU A 28 -3.35 14.88 -13.38
CA LEU A 28 -4.34 15.69 -14.09
C LEU A 28 -4.74 15.09 -15.45
N LEU A 29 -3.79 14.54 -16.20
CA LEU A 29 -4.07 13.83 -17.44
C LEU A 29 -4.96 12.60 -17.22
N LEU A 30 -4.64 11.81 -16.19
CA LEU A 30 -5.39 10.63 -15.81
C LEU A 30 -6.83 10.98 -15.39
N ASP A 31 -7.02 12.07 -14.65
CA ASP A 31 -8.35 12.62 -14.36
C ASP A 31 -9.13 12.97 -15.63
N GLY A 32 -8.46 13.56 -16.61
CA GLY A 32 -9.06 13.85 -17.89
C GLY A 32 -9.50 12.60 -18.67
N PHE A 33 -8.73 11.54 -18.61
CA PHE A 33 -9.09 10.25 -19.22
C PHE A 33 -10.24 9.57 -18.48
N ILE A 34 -10.19 9.51 -17.15
CA ILE A 34 -11.26 8.95 -16.32
C ILE A 34 -12.57 9.73 -16.55
N SER A 35 -12.51 11.06 -16.59
CA SER A 35 -13.70 11.90 -16.83
C SER A 35 -14.39 11.61 -18.18
N ARG A 36 -13.63 11.22 -19.18
CA ARG A 36 -14.17 10.85 -20.51
C ARG A 36 -14.62 9.40 -20.60
N ASN A 37 -14.07 8.53 -19.76
CA ASN A 37 -14.33 7.10 -19.74
C ASN A 37 -14.59 6.65 -18.29
N PRO A 38 -15.68 7.07 -17.64
CA PRO A 38 -15.92 6.83 -16.22
C PRO A 38 -16.23 5.37 -15.87
N GLU A 39 -16.48 4.54 -16.87
CA GLU A 39 -16.73 3.10 -16.74
C GLU A 39 -15.50 2.24 -17.12
N ASP A 40 -14.35 2.84 -17.35
CA ASP A 40 -13.10 2.12 -17.62
C ASP A 40 -12.43 1.72 -16.29
N THR A 41 -12.59 0.46 -15.92
CA THR A 41 -12.08 -0.11 -14.66
C THR A 41 -10.56 -0.03 -14.58
N ALA A 42 -9.84 -0.17 -15.71
CA ALA A 42 -8.39 -0.10 -15.73
C ALA A 42 -7.88 1.34 -15.46
N LEU A 43 -8.52 2.34 -16.07
CA LEU A 43 -8.21 3.75 -15.80
C LEU A 43 -8.50 4.13 -14.33
N LEU A 44 -9.62 3.66 -13.79
CA LEU A 44 -9.98 3.90 -12.40
C LEU A 44 -8.99 3.23 -11.44
N ALA A 45 -8.58 1.98 -11.69
CA ALA A 45 -7.59 1.28 -10.89
C ALA A 45 -6.21 1.95 -10.95
N ALA A 46 -5.76 2.37 -12.14
CA ALA A 46 -4.53 3.14 -12.30
C ALA A 46 -4.60 4.47 -11.54
N GLY A 47 -5.75 5.17 -11.61
CA GLY A 47 -6.00 6.37 -10.83
C GLY A 47 -5.91 6.13 -9.33
N ALA A 48 -6.52 5.06 -8.84
CA ALA A 48 -6.47 4.68 -7.44
C ALA A 48 -5.02 4.47 -6.97
N GLN A 49 -4.23 3.71 -7.71
CA GLN A 49 -2.85 3.40 -7.34
C GLN A 49 -1.92 4.63 -7.41
N LEU A 50 -2.00 5.44 -8.47
CA LEU A 50 -1.14 6.62 -8.63
C LEU A 50 -1.48 7.72 -7.62
N TYR A 51 -2.76 7.97 -7.34
CA TYR A 51 -3.16 8.92 -6.31
C TYR A 51 -2.80 8.42 -4.90
N ALA A 52 -2.89 7.11 -4.64
CA ALA A 52 -2.46 6.51 -3.38
C ALA A 52 -0.94 6.68 -3.19
N LEU A 53 -0.14 6.32 -4.20
CA LEU A 53 1.32 6.49 -4.16
C LEU A 53 1.69 7.96 -3.94
N TYR A 54 1.15 8.87 -4.76
CA TYR A 54 1.52 10.28 -4.66
C TYR A 54 1.07 10.91 -3.34
N GLY A 55 -0.13 10.59 -2.88
CA GLY A 55 -0.67 11.08 -1.61
C GLY A 55 0.11 10.59 -0.39
N SER A 56 0.53 9.32 -0.40
CA SER A 56 1.27 8.74 0.73
C SER A 56 2.74 9.13 0.78
N ARG A 57 3.38 9.43 -0.37
CA ARG A 57 4.83 9.60 -0.44
C ARG A 57 5.30 11.02 -0.77
N PHE A 58 4.48 11.83 -1.45
CA PHE A 58 4.88 13.11 -2.02
C PHE A 58 3.96 14.27 -1.67
N ALA A 59 2.91 14.06 -0.87
CA ALA A 59 2.06 15.16 -0.41
C ALA A 59 2.88 16.14 0.44
N ALA A 60 2.64 17.44 0.23
CA ALA A 60 3.37 18.51 0.90
C ALA A 60 3.06 18.60 2.40
N ASP A 61 1.85 18.19 2.80
CA ASP A 61 1.35 18.23 4.16
C ASP A 61 0.24 17.18 4.34
N GLU A 62 -0.19 16.98 5.58
CA GLU A 62 -1.20 16.02 5.98
C GLU A 62 -2.56 16.28 5.29
N GLN A 63 -3.01 17.52 5.23
CA GLN A 63 -4.28 17.87 4.58
C GLN A 63 -4.25 17.46 3.09
N ARG A 64 -3.13 17.71 2.43
CA ARG A 64 -2.95 17.32 1.03
C ARG A 64 -2.88 15.80 0.85
N ALA A 65 -2.24 15.10 1.79
CA ALA A 65 -2.24 13.63 1.81
C ALA A 65 -3.67 13.08 1.91
N ILE A 66 -4.48 13.60 2.83
CA ILE A 66 -5.90 13.21 3.00
C ILE A 66 -6.70 13.45 1.72
N GLU A 67 -6.57 14.61 1.07
CA GLU A 67 -7.29 14.92 -0.16
C GLU A 67 -6.97 13.95 -1.30
N LEU A 68 -5.67 13.67 -1.50
CA LEU A 68 -5.19 12.80 -2.57
C LEU A 68 -5.58 11.34 -2.32
N THR A 69 -5.41 10.85 -1.10
CA THR A 69 -5.76 9.46 -0.73
C THR A 69 -7.28 9.24 -0.67
N THR A 70 -8.07 10.27 -0.29
CA THR A 70 -9.54 10.23 -0.44
C THR A 70 -9.94 10.03 -1.89
N LYS A 71 -9.26 10.72 -2.81
CA LYS A 71 -9.51 10.57 -4.24
C LYS A 71 -9.08 9.19 -4.75
N ALA A 72 -7.94 8.69 -4.27
CA ALA A 72 -7.48 7.33 -4.56
C ALA A 72 -8.52 6.29 -4.14
N ARG A 73 -9.00 6.35 -2.89
CA ARG A 73 -10.05 5.47 -2.35
C ARG A 73 -11.32 5.51 -3.19
N ARG A 74 -11.75 6.71 -3.61
CA ARG A 74 -12.94 6.87 -4.47
C ARG A 74 -12.76 6.16 -5.81
N TYR A 75 -11.60 6.27 -6.44
CA TYR A 75 -11.32 5.60 -7.71
C TYR A 75 -11.23 4.08 -7.55
N GLY A 76 -10.54 3.58 -6.52
CA GLY A 76 -10.47 2.14 -6.23
C GLY A 76 -11.85 1.52 -5.99
N ARG A 77 -12.69 2.21 -5.18
CA ARG A 77 -14.07 1.80 -4.95
C ARG A 77 -14.90 1.82 -6.24
N ALA A 78 -14.77 2.86 -7.06
CA ALA A 78 -15.49 2.96 -8.32
C ALA A 78 -15.10 1.84 -9.29
N ALA A 79 -13.80 1.51 -9.39
CA ALA A 79 -13.33 0.41 -10.22
C ALA A 79 -13.95 -0.93 -9.83
N LEU A 80 -13.93 -1.25 -8.53
CA LEU A 80 -14.49 -2.50 -8.02
C LEU A 80 -16.02 -2.52 -8.11
N CYS A 81 -16.69 -1.37 -7.92
CA CYS A 81 -18.13 -1.21 -8.00
C CYS A 81 -18.68 -1.53 -9.39
N LEU A 82 -17.95 -1.24 -10.47
CA LEU A 82 -18.38 -1.56 -11.83
C LEU A 82 -18.50 -3.06 -12.11
N GLU A 83 -17.70 -3.88 -11.44
CA GLU A 83 -17.73 -5.33 -11.56
C GLU A 83 -18.53 -6.00 -10.43
N HIS A 84 -18.64 -5.33 -9.26
CA HIS A 84 -19.26 -5.86 -8.06
C HIS A 84 -20.16 -4.82 -7.38
N GLU A 85 -21.45 -4.87 -7.61
CA GLU A 85 -22.45 -3.89 -7.13
C GLU A 85 -22.38 -3.65 -5.60
N TRP A 86 -22.02 -4.67 -4.81
CA TRP A 86 -21.86 -4.52 -3.35
C TRP A 86 -20.80 -3.49 -2.96
N ALA A 87 -19.75 -3.30 -3.77
CA ALA A 87 -18.71 -2.32 -3.51
C ALA A 87 -19.19 -0.86 -3.67
N CYS A 88 -20.34 -0.64 -4.34
CA CYS A 88 -20.96 0.66 -4.47
C CYS A 88 -21.53 1.18 -3.15
N SER A 89 -21.95 0.27 -2.24
CA SER A 89 -22.72 0.61 -1.03
C SER A 89 -22.30 -0.25 0.17
N LEU A 90 -21.04 -0.13 0.60
CA LEU A 90 -20.47 -0.91 1.70
C LEU A 90 -21.24 -0.76 3.02
N GLU A 91 -21.87 0.38 3.22
CA GLU A 91 -22.54 0.75 4.49
C GLU A 91 -23.84 -0.03 4.74
N LEU A 92 -24.40 -0.69 3.71
CA LEU A 92 -25.74 -1.30 3.77
C LEU A 92 -25.80 -2.70 4.36
N GLY A 93 -24.64 -3.39 4.54
CA GLY A 93 -24.64 -4.82 4.88
C GLY A 93 -23.91 -5.21 6.17
N GLY A 94 -23.11 -4.31 6.75
CA GLY A 94 -22.23 -4.66 7.87
C GLY A 94 -21.04 -5.54 7.48
N TYR A 95 -20.12 -5.76 8.42
CA TYR A 95 -18.86 -6.45 8.18
C TYR A 95 -19.02 -7.91 7.72
N GLU A 96 -19.95 -8.66 8.31
CA GLU A 96 -20.17 -10.07 7.96
C GLU A 96 -20.63 -10.21 6.49
N THR A 97 -21.57 -9.36 6.06
CA THR A 97 -22.03 -9.31 4.67
C THR A 97 -20.90 -8.94 3.72
N TYR A 98 -20.06 -7.98 4.10
CA TYR A 98 -18.90 -7.60 3.32
C TYR A 98 -17.94 -8.77 3.10
N VAL A 99 -17.58 -9.51 4.16
CA VAL A 99 -16.72 -10.69 4.07
C VAL A 99 -17.33 -11.77 3.18
N GLU A 100 -18.65 -12.00 3.27
CA GLU A 100 -19.36 -12.92 2.37
C GLU A 100 -19.26 -12.47 0.91
N GLN A 101 -19.44 -11.18 0.63
CA GLN A 101 -19.34 -10.65 -0.73
C GLN A 101 -17.90 -10.76 -1.28
N LEU A 102 -16.89 -10.45 -0.45
CA LEU A 102 -15.47 -10.65 -0.80
C LEU A 102 -15.20 -12.09 -1.23
N SER A 103 -15.81 -13.08 -0.59
CA SER A 103 -15.62 -14.49 -0.94
C SER A 103 -16.01 -14.82 -2.38
N ARG A 104 -16.87 -14.02 -3.01
CA ARG A 104 -17.36 -14.17 -4.39
C ARG A 104 -16.42 -13.53 -5.43
N VAL A 105 -15.52 -12.64 -5.03
CA VAL A 105 -14.50 -12.06 -5.92
C VAL A 105 -13.59 -13.18 -6.43
N THR A 106 -13.29 -13.19 -7.71
CA THR A 106 -12.50 -14.24 -8.36
C THR A 106 -11.11 -13.73 -8.74
N ARG A 107 -10.22 -14.65 -9.15
CA ARG A 107 -8.87 -14.29 -9.62
C ARG A 107 -8.90 -13.33 -10.82
N ARG A 108 -9.96 -13.30 -11.60
CA ARG A 108 -10.14 -12.37 -12.72
C ARG A 108 -10.14 -10.91 -12.26
N ASP A 109 -10.67 -10.67 -11.05
CA ASP A 109 -10.92 -9.32 -10.55
C ASP A 109 -9.87 -8.93 -9.49
N ILE A 110 -8.77 -9.70 -9.37
CA ILE A 110 -7.74 -9.52 -8.34
C ILE A 110 -7.09 -8.13 -8.39
N ASP A 111 -6.82 -7.61 -9.60
CA ASP A 111 -6.21 -6.30 -9.79
C ASP A 111 -7.11 -5.16 -9.27
N LEU A 112 -8.42 -5.30 -9.48
CA LEU A 112 -9.41 -4.33 -8.99
C LEU A 112 -9.54 -4.38 -7.47
N LEU A 113 -9.58 -5.58 -6.90
CA LEU A 113 -9.64 -5.77 -5.45
C LEU A 113 -8.37 -5.24 -4.77
N TYR A 114 -7.20 -5.47 -5.36
CA TYR A 114 -5.94 -4.95 -4.86
C TYR A 114 -5.90 -3.41 -4.90
N ALA A 115 -6.23 -2.81 -6.05
CA ALA A 115 -6.29 -1.36 -6.20
C ALA A 115 -7.25 -0.71 -5.19
N TYR A 116 -8.42 -1.34 -4.97
CA TYR A 116 -9.39 -0.96 -3.96
C TYR A 116 -8.80 -1.02 -2.54
N ALA A 117 -8.20 -2.16 -2.16
CA ALA A 117 -7.66 -2.35 -0.81
C ALA A 117 -6.48 -1.41 -0.51
N VAL A 118 -5.53 -1.27 -1.44
CA VAL A 118 -4.35 -0.41 -1.27
C VAL A 118 -4.73 1.08 -1.24
N SER A 119 -5.64 1.51 -2.10
CA SER A 119 -6.11 2.91 -2.06
C SER A 119 -6.89 3.24 -0.79
N TRP A 120 -7.62 2.28 -0.24
CA TRP A 120 -8.28 2.45 1.05
C TRP A 120 -7.26 2.47 2.19
N LEU A 121 -6.29 1.56 2.19
CA LEU A 121 -5.22 1.55 3.19
C LEU A 121 -4.43 2.87 3.21
N SER A 122 -4.10 3.43 2.05
CA SER A 122 -3.42 4.72 1.97
C SER A 122 -4.24 5.88 2.54
N TYR A 123 -5.57 5.86 2.38
CA TYR A 123 -6.47 6.80 3.04
C TYR A 123 -6.45 6.63 4.57
N LEU A 124 -6.51 5.38 5.07
CA LEU A 124 -6.47 5.13 6.51
C LEU A 124 -5.13 5.54 7.15
N ASP A 125 -4.02 5.37 6.44
CA ASP A 125 -2.71 5.85 6.91
C ASP A 125 -2.69 7.38 7.01
N ALA A 126 -3.21 8.09 6.00
CA ALA A 126 -3.29 9.55 5.99
C ALA A 126 -4.30 10.12 7.01
N THR A 127 -5.24 9.31 7.49
CA THR A 127 -6.27 9.68 8.49
C THR A 127 -6.10 8.90 9.79
N SER A 128 -4.87 8.51 10.13
CA SER A 128 -4.58 7.65 11.29
C SER A 128 -4.96 8.26 12.65
N ASP A 129 -5.12 9.57 12.73
CA ASP A 129 -5.61 10.29 13.92
C ASP A 129 -7.14 10.30 14.05
N ASP A 130 -7.88 9.91 12.99
CA ASP A 130 -9.33 9.78 13.02
C ASP A 130 -9.76 8.36 13.43
N TRP A 131 -10.26 8.21 14.66
CA TRP A 131 -10.74 6.94 15.18
C TRP A 131 -11.85 6.30 14.33
N THR A 132 -12.63 7.11 13.62
CA THR A 132 -13.67 6.60 12.71
C THR A 132 -13.04 5.90 11.50
N ALA A 133 -11.98 6.49 10.95
CA ALA A 133 -11.21 5.87 9.87
C ALA A 133 -10.49 4.61 10.36
N VAL A 134 -9.83 4.67 11.52
CA VAL A 134 -9.14 3.51 12.13
C VAL A 134 -10.06 2.31 12.35
N ALA A 135 -11.34 2.55 12.65
CA ALA A 135 -12.34 1.49 12.80
C ALA A 135 -12.61 0.71 11.50
N GLU A 136 -12.20 1.24 10.34
CA GLU A 136 -12.33 0.56 9.04
C GLU A 136 -11.17 -0.40 8.74
N LEU A 137 -10.08 -0.44 9.53
CA LEU A 137 -8.93 -1.32 9.31
C LEU A 137 -9.30 -2.81 9.11
N PRO A 138 -10.23 -3.41 9.87
CA PRO A 138 -10.63 -4.80 9.62
C PRO A 138 -11.20 -5.06 8.22
N TRP A 139 -11.85 -4.06 7.63
CA TRP A 139 -12.42 -4.18 6.28
C TRP A 139 -11.32 -4.25 5.21
N VAL A 140 -10.29 -3.41 5.34
CA VAL A 140 -9.14 -3.42 4.44
C VAL A 140 -8.35 -4.72 4.61
N GLU A 141 -8.16 -5.15 5.87
CA GLU A 141 -7.50 -6.42 6.16
C GLU A 141 -8.21 -7.60 5.48
N ALA A 142 -9.54 -7.68 5.58
CA ALA A 142 -10.32 -8.72 4.91
C ALA A 142 -10.17 -8.68 3.38
N ALA A 143 -10.13 -7.49 2.77
CA ALA A 143 -9.89 -7.35 1.33
C ALA A 143 -8.49 -7.86 0.93
N LEU A 144 -7.45 -7.50 1.67
CA LEU A 144 -6.08 -7.98 1.44
C LEU A 144 -5.96 -9.49 1.66
N GLN A 145 -6.59 -10.04 2.69
CA GLN A 145 -6.66 -11.49 2.92
C GLN A 145 -7.35 -12.21 1.77
N ARG A 146 -8.38 -11.59 1.16
CA ARG A 146 -9.01 -12.16 -0.03
C ARG A 146 -8.07 -12.17 -1.23
N VAL A 147 -7.27 -11.12 -1.43
CA VAL A 147 -6.23 -11.10 -2.48
C VAL A 147 -5.27 -12.28 -2.29
N LEU A 148 -4.75 -12.50 -1.07
CA LEU A 148 -3.88 -13.65 -0.78
C LEU A 148 -4.56 -15.00 -1.01
N ALA A 149 -5.83 -15.13 -0.65
CA ALA A 149 -6.58 -16.37 -0.87
C ALA A 149 -6.79 -16.67 -2.37
N LEU A 150 -6.74 -15.64 -3.23
CA LEU A 150 -6.80 -15.78 -4.67
C LEU A 150 -5.42 -16.07 -5.29
N ASP A 151 -4.39 -15.41 -4.79
CA ASP A 151 -3.00 -15.58 -5.24
C ASP A 151 -2.01 -15.13 -4.16
N ASP A 152 -1.38 -16.08 -3.49
CA ASP A 152 -0.37 -15.84 -2.44
C ASP A 152 0.87 -15.07 -2.95
N THR A 153 1.16 -15.19 -4.24
CA THR A 153 2.34 -14.58 -4.86
C THR A 153 2.04 -13.24 -5.54
N TYR A 154 0.78 -12.78 -5.48
CA TYR A 154 0.35 -11.57 -6.17
C TYR A 154 1.23 -10.36 -5.81
N ALA A 155 1.57 -9.58 -6.83
CA ALA A 155 2.45 -8.40 -6.71
C ALA A 155 3.79 -8.72 -5.99
N ASN A 156 4.37 -9.90 -6.26
CA ASN A 156 5.63 -10.37 -5.66
C ASN A 156 5.62 -10.34 -4.12
N GLY A 157 4.45 -10.59 -3.51
CA GLY A 157 4.31 -10.64 -2.06
C GLY A 157 4.05 -9.29 -1.38
N ALA A 158 3.82 -8.20 -2.12
CA ALA A 158 3.52 -6.89 -1.52
C ALA A 158 2.31 -6.92 -0.56
N VAL A 159 1.31 -7.77 -0.85
CA VAL A 159 0.13 -7.92 0.02
C VAL A 159 0.52 -8.46 1.41
N HIS A 160 1.52 -9.35 1.47
CA HIS A 160 2.08 -9.80 2.75
C HIS A 160 2.73 -8.63 3.51
N GLY A 161 3.45 -7.74 2.84
CA GLY A 161 4.02 -6.52 3.46
C GLY A 161 2.95 -5.65 4.12
N TYR A 162 1.81 -5.44 3.44
CA TYR A 162 0.68 -4.69 4.01
C TYR A 162 0.06 -5.40 5.22
N LEU A 163 -0.17 -6.71 5.14
CA LEU A 163 -0.72 -7.46 6.28
C LEU A 163 0.27 -7.54 7.44
N GLY A 164 1.57 -7.65 7.17
CA GLY A 164 2.61 -7.54 8.19
C GLY A 164 2.53 -6.21 8.92
N THR A 165 2.41 -5.10 8.20
CA THR A 165 2.21 -3.76 8.75
C THR A 165 0.95 -3.68 9.61
N LEU A 166 -0.21 -4.10 9.09
CA LEU A 166 -1.49 -4.04 9.79
C LEU A 166 -1.46 -4.80 11.12
N ASN A 167 -0.86 -6.00 11.16
CA ASN A 167 -0.76 -6.83 12.36
C ASN A 167 0.23 -6.27 13.39
N ALA A 168 1.15 -5.38 13.00
CA ALA A 168 2.08 -4.69 13.90
C ALA A 168 1.58 -3.30 14.37
N LEU A 169 0.44 -2.79 13.86
CA LEU A 169 -0.06 -1.46 14.25
C LEU A 169 -0.48 -1.38 15.72
N ARG A 170 -0.82 -2.50 16.34
CA ARG A 170 -1.30 -2.57 17.72
C ARG A 170 -0.39 -3.46 18.56
N PRO A 171 -0.08 -3.08 19.82
CA PRO A 171 0.56 -4.00 20.77
C PRO A 171 -0.32 -5.24 21.02
N PRO A 172 0.26 -6.38 21.44
CA PRO A 172 -0.50 -7.62 21.73
C PRO A 172 -1.64 -7.41 22.72
N ALA A 173 -1.44 -6.56 23.73
CA ALA A 173 -2.47 -6.22 24.73
C ALA A 173 -3.70 -5.50 24.12
N LEU A 174 -3.59 -4.96 22.92
CA LEU A 174 -4.66 -4.29 22.18
C LEU A 174 -5.10 -5.06 20.92
N GLY A 175 -4.80 -6.37 20.87
CA GLY A 175 -5.20 -7.27 19.79
C GLY A 175 -4.25 -7.28 18.60
N GLY A 176 -3.04 -6.74 18.73
CA GLY A 176 -1.97 -6.94 17.74
C GLY A 176 -1.47 -8.39 17.73
N MET A 177 -1.01 -8.85 16.59
CA MET A 177 -0.54 -10.22 16.36
C MET A 177 0.90 -10.20 15.82
N PRO A 178 1.92 -9.92 16.66
CA PRO A 178 3.29 -9.75 16.18
C PRO A 178 3.85 -11.00 15.50
N GLU A 179 3.50 -12.21 15.94
CA GLU A 179 3.95 -13.44 15.28
C GLU A 179 3.37 -13.56 13.85
N VAL A 180 2.11 -13.14 13.66
CA VAL A 180 1.47 -13.09 12.32
C VAL A 180 2.13 -12.02 11.48
N SER A 181 2.40 -10.85 12.06
CA SER A 181 3.12 -9.76 11.40
C SER A 181 4.49 -10.21 10.90
N GLN A 182 5.29 -10.86 11.76
CA GLN A 182 6.59 -11.41 11.42
C GLN A 182 6.51 -12.37 10.24
N ALA A 183 5.62 -13.37 10.34
CA ALA A 183 5.45 -14.36 9.28
C ALA A 183 5.10 -13.72 7.92
N HIS A 184 4.27 -12.69 7.93
CA HIS A 184 3.93 -11.94 6.72
C HIS A 184 5.13 -11.16 6.14
N PHE A 185 5.91 -10.45 6.97
CA PHE A 185 7.09 -9.75 6.49
C PHE A 185 8.14 -10.71 5.92
N GLU A 186 8.41 -11.82 6.61
CA GLU A 186 9.34 -12.84 6.13
C GLU A 186 8.88 -13.44 4.79
N ARG A 187 7.58 -13.72 4.66
CA ARG A 187 7.00 -14.22 3.41
C ARG A 187 7.10 -13.19 2.27
N ALA A 188 6.87 -11.91 2.53
CA ALA A 188 7.04 -10.86 1.53
C ALA A 188 8.50 -10.74 1.05
N ILE A 189 9.46 -10.84 1.98
CA ILE A 189 10.89 -10.84 1.64
C ILE A 189 11.24 -12.06 0.79
N GLU A 190 10.75 -13.24 1.13
CA GLU A 190 10.96 -14.47 0.36
C GLU A 190 10.40 -14.33 -1.07
N LEU A 191 9.15 -13.92 -1.21
CA LEU A 191 8.46 -13.82 -2.51
C LEU A 191 9.08 -12.75 -3.42
N SER A 192 9.54 -11.64 -2.86
CA SER A 192 10.27 -10.61 -3.61
C SER A 192 11.75 -10.96 -3.84
N GLU A 193 12.23 -12.10 -3.33
CA GLU A 193 13.66 -12.47 -3.32
C GLU A 193 14.53 -11.37 -2.65
N GLY A 194 13.96 -10.66 -1.68
CA GLY A 194 14.59 -9.52 -1.00
C GLY A 194 14.71 -8.25 -1.83
N ARG A 195 14.13 -8.21 -3.04
CA ARG A 195 14.22 -7.07 -3.96
C ARG A 195 13.27 -5.92 -3.61
N ASP A 196 12.19 -6.17 -2.87
CA ASP A 196 11.34 -5.12 -2.32
C ASP A 196 11.94 -4.61 -1.00
N LEU A 197 12.72 -3.52 -1.10
CA LEU A 197 13.38 -2.93 0.06
C LEU A 197 12.38 -2.24 1.00
N GLY A 198 11.23 -1.81 0.49
CA GLY A 198 10.17 -1.20 1.29
C GLY A 198 9.64 -2.13 2.36
N VAL A 199 9.51 -3.42 2.05
CA VAL A 199 9.09 -4.45 3.02
C VAL A 199 10.05 -4.54 4.21
N LYS A 200 11.38 -4.51 3.97
CA LYS A 200 12.38 -4.52 5.04
C LYS A 200 12.31 -3.26 5.91
N VAL A 201 12.07 -2.11 5.30
CA VAL A 201 11.89 -0.83 6.03
C VAL A 201 10.65 -0.89 6.92
N GLU A 202 9.52 -1.37 6.41
CA GLU A 202 8.30 -1.50 7.22
C GLU A 202 8.45 -2.57 8.32
N TYR A 203 9.16 -3.66 8.06
CA TYR A 203 9.48 -4.68 9.08
C TYR A 203 10.31 -4.07 10.22
N ALA A 204 11.33 -3.27 9.91
CA ALA A 204 12.11 -2.55 10.90
C ALA A 204 11.26 -1.51 11.65
N ARG A 205 10.53 -0.67 10.91
CA ARG A 205 9.75 0.44 11.44
C ARG A 205 8.59 -0.02 12.33
N ARG A 206 7.87 -1.06 11.92
CA ARG A 206 6.63 -1.50 12.59
C ARG A 206 6.92 -2.62 13.60
N TYR A 207 7.46 -3.73 13.15
CA TYR A 207 7.64 -4.90 13.99
C TYR A 207 8.84 -4.79 14.95
N ALA A 208 10.05 -4.50 14.42
CA ALA A 208 11.24 -4.48 15.29
C ALA A 208 11.11 -3.41 16.39
N ARG A 209 10.55 -2.23 16.07
CA ARG A 209 10.25 -1.19 17.07
C ARG A 209 9.17 -1.65 18.07
N LEU A 210 8.10 -2.30 17.60
CA LEU A 210 7.06 -2.85 18.49
C LEU A 210 7.62 -3.86 19.48
N MET A 211 8.56 -4.71 19.02
CA MET A 211 9.21 -5.75 19.82
C MET A 211 10.41 -5.24 20.62
N PHE A 212 10.76 -3.95 20.45
CA PHE A 212 11.95 -3.34 21.04
C PHE A 212 13.25 -4.08 20.69
N ASP A 213 13.33 -4.57 19.43
CA ASP A 213 14.46 -5.33 18.87
C ASP A 213 15.34 -4.43 17.97
N GLN A 214 16.29 -3.74 18.62
CA GLN A 214 17.22 -2.85 17.93
C GLN A 214 18.12 -3.60 16.94
N GLU A 215 18.56 -4.82 17.29
CA GLU A 215 19.46 -5.61 16.43
C GLU A 215 18.77 -5.95 15.10
N LEU A 216 17.52 -6.42 15.16
CA LEU A 216 16.72 -6.67 13.95
C LEU A 216 16.48 -5.38 13.14
N HIS A 217 16.11 -4.29 13.82
CA HIS A 217 15.86 -2.99 13.21
C HIS A 217 17.07 -2.51 12.40
N ASP A 218 18.23 -2.43 13.03
CA ASP A 218 19.43 -1.87 12.40
C ASP A 218 19.98 -2.79 11.32
N ARG A 219 19.89 -4.11 11.50
CA ARG A 219 20.27 -5.10 10.49
C ARG A 219 19.43 -4.96 9.21
N LEU A 220 18.10 -4.92 9.34
CA LEU A 220 17.21 -4.78 8.17
C LEU A 220 17.47 -3.48 7.40
N LEU A 221 17.66 -2.38 8.11
CA LEU A 221 17.90 -1.09 7.47
C LEU A 221 19.28 -1.00 6.84
N THR A 222 20.29 -1.65 7.41
CA THR A 222 21.63 -1.76 6.82
C THR A 222 21.57 -2.57 5.53
N GLU A 223 20.88 -3.70 5.53
CA GLU A 223 20.65 -4.50 4.31
C GLU A 223 19.97 -3.68 3.20
N VAL A 224 18.99 -2.81 3.55
CA VAL A 224 18.34 -1.90 2.59
C VAL A 224 19.35 -0.93 1.97
N LEU A 225 20.25 -0.36 2.76
CA LEU A 225 21.25 0.60 2.25
C LEU A 225 22.28 -0.06 1.32
N GLU A 226 22.67 -1.32 1.60
CA GLU A 226 23.66 -2.08 0.83
C GLU A 226 23.07 -2.66 -0.46
N ALA A 227 21.78 -2.96 -0.51
CA ALA A 227 21.14 -3.55 -1.68
C ALA A 227 21.05 -2.56 -2.87
N PRO A 228 21.02 -3.02 -4.13
CA PRO A 228 20.73 -2.17 -5.27
C PRO A 228 19.28 -1.66 -5.22
N ALA A 229 19.06 -0.42 -5.65
CA ALA A 229 17.70 0.12 -5.79
C ALA A 229 17.02 -0.36 -7.07
N ASP A 230 17.80 -0.62 -8.10
CA ASP A 230 17.30 -1.05 -9.41
C ASP A 230 16.70 -2.45 -9.33
N ALA A 231 15.38 -2.51 -9.51
CA ALA A 231 14.60 -3.74 -9.58
C ALA A 231 13.31 -3.48 -10.38
N PRO A 232 12.93 -4.37 -11.32
CA PRO A 232 11.78 -4.17 -12.18
C PRO A 232 10.49 -3.88 -11.39
N GLY A 233 9.86 -2.73 -11.66
CA GLY A 233 8.65 -2.24 -11.01
C GLY A 233 8.84 -1.74 -9.58
N LEU A 234 10.06 -1.74 -9.03
CA LEU A 234 10.35 -1.39 -7.64
C LEU A 234 11.39 -0.28 -7.49
N THR A 235 12.01 0.20 -8.58
CA THR A 235 13.14 1.14 -8.51
C THR A 235 12.80 2.40 -7.72
N LEU A 236 11.65 3.03 -7.99
CA LEU A 236 11.18 4.20 -7.24
C LEU A 236 10.94 3.87 -5.76
N PHE A 237 10.26 2.76 -5.47
CA PHE A 237 9.98 2.36 -4.09
C PHE A 237 11.27 2.05 -3.33
N ASN A 238 12.25 1.42 -3.99
CA ASN A 238 13.55 1.12 -3.39
C ASN A 238 14.38 2.38 -3.16
N ALA A 239 14.33 3.38 -4.05
CA ALA A 239 14.97 4.68 -3.82
C ALA A 239 14.39 5.37 -2.58
N LEU A 240 13.05 5.41 -2.45
CA LEU A 240 12.35 5.93 -1.28
C LEU A 240 12.66 5.12 -0.01
N ALA A 241 12.72 3.78 -0.11
CA ALA A 241 13.05 2.92 1.02
C ALA A 241 14.46 3.21 1.57
N LYS A 242 15.42 3.49 0.68
CA LYS A 242 16.78 3.90 1.10
C LYS A 242 16.81 5.25 1.83
N GLU A 243 15.98 6.19 1.43
CA GLU A 243 15.84 7.46 2.16
C GLU A 243 15.25 7.23 3.55
N ASP A 244 14.20 6.42 3.64
CA ASP A 244 13.57 6.04 4.90
C ASP A 244 14.54 5.29 5.82
N ALA A 245 15.32 4.35 5.29
CA ALA A 245 16.30 3.59 6.05
C ALA A 245 17.37 4.49 6.68
N ARG A 246 17.89 5.48 5.92
CA ARG A 246 18.85 6.46 6.47
C ARG A 246 18.26 7.25 7.64
N ARG A 247 17.00 7.70 7.51
CA ARG A 247 16.33 8.47 8.58
C ARG A 247 16.09 7.62 9.82
N LEU A 248 15.65 6.38 9.64
CA LEU A 248 15.36 5.47 10.74
C LEU A 248 16.63 5.06 11.49
N LEU A 249 17.73 4.76 10.79
CA LEU A 249 19.02 4.47 11.42
C LEU A 249 19.60 5.67 12.17
N ALA A 250 19.47 6.88 11.63
CA ALA A 250 19.96 8.09 12.28
C ALA A 250 19.31 8.35 13.65
N THR A 251 18.12 7.79 13.90
CA THR A 251 17.38 7.94 15.16
C THR A 251 17.27 6.64 15.96
N SER A 252 18.01 5.60 15.57
CA SER A 252 17.90 4.28 16.21
C SER A 252 18.26 4.33 17.69
N GLU A 253 19.43 4.87 18.05
CA GLU A 253 19.89 4.98 19.44
C GLU A 253 18.98 5.86 20.33
N GLU A 254 18.23 6.81 19.73
CA GLU A 254 17.29 7.66 20.46
C GLU A 254 15.97 6.94 20.73
N TYR A 255 15.61 5.98 19.89
CA TYR A 255 14.36 5.24 19.99
C TYR A 255 14.46 4.06 20.96
N PHE A 256 15.58 3.31 20.94
CA PHE A 256 15.83 2.12 21.75
C PHE A 256 16.65 2.44 22.99
#